data_bd54ac2184868361aef39fcb704387bf
#
_entry.id   bd54ac2184868361aef39fcb704387bf
#
_cell.length_a   1.000
_cell.length_b   1.000
_cell.length_c   1.000
_cell.angle_alpha   90.00
_cell.angle_beta   90.00
_cell.angle_gamma   90.00
#
_symmetry.space_group_name_H-M   'P 1'
#
loop_
_entity.id
_entity.type
_entity.pdbx_description
1 polymer ?
#
loop_
_entity_poly.entity_id
_entity_poly.type
_entity_poly.pdbx_seq_one_letter_code
_entity_poly.pdbx_strand_id
1 'polypeptide(L)'
;MNAALGEAVYMMGMENNSDIVPLNSYAPIFVNENDAKWRPDMIRFSSSRVMGTPSYYVQALMPQHIGTQVVKVSQQNPYKVQARTSVTPPKSRIGFATWGTQASFTHPEPLPKTGMPELVTGKWQKNSDGSISQTSTAEQCVAICRAQVGDHYTAKFRARKDGGDEGFIVVFNYTDAGNYCWVNLGGWGNTQHGIERISGGGKSQIETKPGKIETGRWYDITFQMAGDSLRCWLDKELVFDTVMKGDVLPGIFSSATIDEPKGELIVKVVNTQAEATTAQLNISHFTVKQAHLIRLSANDGMDENTLQQPTNIYPTHHELSPIGNKVEVELPAYSLSIIRIKE
;
A
#
# COMPACT_ATOMS: atom_id res chain seq x y z
N MET A 1 10.61 -7.02 -9.73
CA MET A 1 10.06 -8.24 -9.07
C MET A 1 8.89 -7.92 -8.12
N ASN A 2 8.95 -6.89 -7.27
CA ASN A 2 7.88 -6.57 -6.30
C ASN A 2 6.45 -6.53 -6.87
N ALA A 3 6.25 -5.88 -8.03
CA ALA A 3 4.94 -5.83 -8.68
C ALA A 3 4.41 -7.23 -8.99
N ALA A 4 5.24 -8.10 -9.56
CA ALA A 4 4.87 -9.47 -9.89
C ALA A 4 4.51 -10.30 -8.64
N LEU A 5 5.22 -10.11 -7.52
CA LEU A 5 4.87 -10.76 -6.26
C LEU A 5 3.53 -10.25 -5.69
N GLY A 6 3.28 -8.94 -5.78
CA GLY A 6 1.97 -8.37 -5.43
C GLY A 6 0.84 -8.96 -6.26
N GLU A 7 1.05 -9.12 -7.57
CA GLU A 7 0.11 -9.80 -8.47
C GLU A 7 -0.12 -11.27 -8.07
N ALA A 8 0.96 -12.01 -7.75
CA ALA A 8 0.84 -13.40 -7.29
C ALA A 8 -0.01 -13.51 -6.03
N VAL A 9 0.21 -12.66 -5.02
CA VAL A 9 -0.59 -12.61 -3.79
C VAL A 9 -2.04 -12.27 -4.08
N TYR A 10 -2.29 -11.30 -4.97
CA TYR A 10 -3.64 -10.94 -5.40
C TYR A 10 -4.36 -12.09 -6.11
N MET A 11 -3.67 -12.81 -7.01
CA MET A 11 -4.22 -13.98 -7.69
C MET A 11 -4.50 -15.14 -6.73
N MET A 12 -3.69 -15.35 -5.68
CA MET A 12 -3.99 -16.30 -4.61
C MET A 12 -5.27 -15.91 -3.86
N GLY A 13 -5.49 -14.62 -3.64
CA GLY A 13 -6.74 -14.10 -3.08
C GLY A 13 -7.95 -14.37 -3.96
N MET A 14 -7.84 -14.19 -5.28
CA MET A 14 -8.90 -14.52 -6.24
C MET A 14 -9.18 -16.02 -6.28
N GLU A 15 -8.14 -16.86 -6.27
CA GLU A 15 -8.27 -18.33 -6.25
C GLU A 15 -9.01 -18.79 -4.98
N ASN A 16 -8.67 -18.23 -3.80
CA ASN A 16 -9.34 -18.54 -2.55
C ASN A 16 -10.81 -18.08 -2.50
N ASN A 17 -11.21 -17.17 -3.38
CA ASN A 17 -12.57 -16.63 -3.50
C ASN A 17 -13.17 -16.96 -4.88
N SER A 18 -12.80 -18.11 -5.45
CA SER A 18 -13.21 -18.52 -6.81
C SER A 18 -14.71 -18.75 -6.96
N ASP A 19 -15.44 -18.90 -5.87
CA ASP A 19 -16.91 -18.95 -5.84
C ASP A 19 -17.57 -17.61 -6.26
N ILE A 20 -16.90 -16.49 -6.04
CA ILE A 20 -17.39 -15.14 -6.39
C ILE A 20 -16.52 -14.43 -7.43
N VAL A 21 -15.33 -14.95 -7.73
CA VAL A 21 -14.39 -14.39 -8.73
C VAL A 21 -14.12 -15.44 -9.81
N PRO A 22 -15.05 -15.64 -10.75
CA PRO A 22 -14.92 -16.72 -11.76
C PRO A 22 -13.92 -16.39 -12.87
N LEU A 23 -13.57 -15.12 -13.07
CA LEU A 23 -12.72 -14.68 -14.17
C LEU A 23 -11.92 -13.44 -13.78
N ASN A 24 -10.68 -13.38 -14.23
CA ASN A 24 -9.87 -12.16 -14.22
C ASN A 24 -9.14 -12.00 -15.56
N SER A 25 -8.70 -10.79 -15.85
CA SER A 25 -7.87 -10.49 -17.02
C SER A 25 -6.83 -9.42 -16.67
N TYR A 26 -5.66 -9.53 -17.28
CA TYR A 26 -4.55 -8.59 -17.09
C TYR A 26 -4.53 -7.54 -18.18
N ALA A 27 -4.22 -6.30 -17.80
CA ALA A 27 -3.98 -5.19 -18.73
C ALA A 27 -2.98 -4.19 -18.14
N PRO A 28 -2.11 -3.59 -18.99
CA PRO A 28 -1.89 -3.85 -20.41
C PRO A 28 -1.00 -5.08 -20.65
N ILE A 29 -1.24 -5.79 -21.76
CA ILE A 29 -0.48 -7.01 -22.10
C ILE A 29 0.82 -6.67 -22.82
N PHE A 30 0.77 -5.78 -23.80
CA PHE A 30 1.91 -5.44 -24.66
C PHE A 30 2.30 -3.99 -24.55
N VAL A 31 3.61 -3.74 -24.54
CA VAL A 31 4.16 -2.39 -24.63
C VAL A 31 5.41 -2.35 -25.53
N ASN A 32 5.48 -1.31 -26.36
CA ASN A 32 6.72 -1.00 -27.09
C ASN A 32 7.67 -0.29 -26.10
N GLU A 33 8.88 -0.84 -25.93
CA GLU A 33 9.87 -0.32 -24.98
C GLU A 33 10.25 1.15 -25.24
N ASN A 34 10.16 1.58 -26.50
CA ASN A 34 10.47 2.98 -26.88
C ASN A 34 9.34 3.97 -26.54
N ASP A 35 8.14 3.50 -26.21
CA ASP A 35 6.97 4.34 -25.86
C ASP A 35 6.19 3.76 -24.66
N ALA A 36 6.90 3.26 -23.67
CA ALA A 36 6.30 2.71 -22.44
C ALA A 36 5.77 3.84 -21.55
N LYS A 37 4.44 4.00 -21.51
CA LYS A 37 3.74 5.00 -20.68
C LYS A 37 3.20 4.43 -19.37
N TRP A 38 3.17 3.12 -19.25
CA TRP A 38 2.61 2.40 -18.12
C TRP A 38 3.59 1.34 -17.62
N ARG A 39 3.59 1.07 -16.31
CA ARG A 39 4.32 -0.03 -15.67
C ARG A 39 3.53 -0.54 -14.46
N PRO A 40 3.47 -1.86 -14.22
CA PRO A 40 4.08 -2.94 -15.00
C PRO A 40 3.28 -3.29 -16.26
N ASP A 41 3.95 -3.96 -17.22
CA ASP A 41 3.36 -4.54 -18.42
C ASP A 41 3.77 -6.02 -18.49
N MET A 42 3.00 -6.89 -19.17
CA MET A 42 3.35 -8.31 -19.27
C MET A 42 4.50 -8.55 -20.23
N ILE A 43 4.38 -8.05 -21.45
CA ILE A 43 5.30 -8.34 -22.55
C ILE A 43 5.81 -7.04 -23.12
N ARG A 44 7.13 -6.87 -23.11
CA ARG A 44 7.80 -5.72 -23.74
C ARG A 44 8.48 -6.12 -25.02
N PHE A 45 8.42 -5.28 -26.02
CA PHE A 45 9.01 -5.52 -27.32
C PHE A 45 9.62 -4.28 -27.94
N SER A 46 10.52 -4.50 -28.90
CA SER A 46 11.03 -3.52 -29.85
C SER A 46 10.80 -4.06 -31.27
N SER A 47 11.34 -3.39 -32.29
CA SER A 47 11.23 -3.86 -33.68
C SER A 47 11.86 -5.27 -33.93
N SER A 48 12.76 -5.72 -33.06
CA SER A 48 13.53 -6.96 -33.27
C SER A 48 13.65 -7.87 -32.06
N ARG A 49 13.12 -7.45 -30.89
CA ARG A 49 13.24 -8.23 -29.65
C ARG A 49 11.92 -8.21 -28.88
N VAL A 50 11.71 -9.30 -28.12
CA VAL A 50 10.56 -9.44 -27.22
C VAL A 50 11.04 -10.07 -25.92
N MET A 51 10.42 -9.70 -24.80
CA MET A 51 10.67 -10.33 -23.51
C MET A 51 9.39 -10.41 -22.67
N GLY A 52 9.30 -11.43 -21.82
CA GLY A 52 8.36 -11.48 -20.70
C GLY A 52 8.94 -10.76 -19.49
N THR A 53 8.14 -9.92 -18.84
CA THR A 53 8.47 -9.35 -17.53
C THR A 53 8.29 -10.37 -16.41
N PRO A 54 8.73 -10.12 -15.16
CA PRO A 54 8.35 -10.97 -14.04
C PRO A 54 6.84 -11.16 -13.89
N SER A 55 6.04 -10.12 -14.18
CA SER A 55 4.56 -10.21 -14.21
C SER A 55 4.07 -11.20 -15.26
N TYR A 56 4.69 -11.25 -16.44
CA TYR A 56 4.36 -12.27 -17.44
C TYR A 56 4.50 -13.70 -16.89
N TYR A 57 5.60 -13.99 -16.20
CA TYR A 57 5.81 -15.32 -15.65
C TYR A 57 4.83 -15.65 -14.52
N VAL A 58 4.48 -14.69 -13.66
CA VAL A 58 3.43 -14.88 -12.66
C VAL A 58 2.09 -15.17 -13.32
N GLN A 59 1.67 -14.34 -14.29
CA GLN A 59 0.42 -14.51 -15.01
C GLN A 59 0.36 -15.82 -15.82
N ALA A 60 1.51 -16.35 -16.26
CA ALA A 60 1.59 -17.63 -16.93
C ALA A 60 1.55 -18.82 -15.93
N LEU A 61 2.30 -18.72 -14.83
CA LEU A 61 2.43 -19.81 -13.85
C LEU A 61 1.16 -20.02 -13.03
N MET A 62 0.53 -18.94 -12.56
CA MET A 62 -0.61 -19.07 -11.65
C MET A 62 -1.79 -19.85 -12.24
N PRO A 63 -2.30 -19.59 -13.46
CA PRO A 63 -3.40 -20.36 -14.04
C PRO A 63 -2.99 -21.74 -14.52
N GLN A 64 -1.70 -22.01 -14.83
CA GLN A 64 -1.23 -23.35 -15.18
C GLN A 64 -1.16 -24.29 -13.97
N HIS A 65 -1.15 -23.74 -12.77
CA HIS A 65 -1.04 -24.47 -11.51
C HIS A 65 -2.23 -24.19 -10.60
N ILE A 66 -3.42 -24.44 -11.11
CA ILE A 66 -4.68 -24.34 -10.38
C ILE A 66 -5.28 -25.74 -10.18
N GLY A 67 -5.86 -25.98 -9.01
CA GLY A 67 -6.58 -27.22 -8.71
C GLY A 67 -8.08 -27.09 -8.96
N THR A 68 -8.82 -28.17 -8.68
CA THR A 68 -10.28 -28.24 -8.79
C THR A 68 -10.99 -27.74 -7.52
N GLN A 69 -10.31 -27.76 -6.37
CA GLN A 69 -10.85 -27.30 -5.09
C GLN A 69 -9.80 -26.54 -4.27
N VAL A 70 -10.24 -25.53 -3.54
CA VAL A 70 -9.41 -24.80 -2.56
C VAL A 70 -9.22 -25.63 -1.31
N VAL A 71 -7.99 -25.70 -0.81
CA VAL A 71 -7.62 -26.40 0.43
C VAL A 71 -7.28 -25.38 1.50
N LYS A 72 -7.81 -25.58 2.68
CA LYS A 72 -7.53 -24.71 3.81
C LYS A 72 -6.07 -24.82 4.24
N VAL A 73 -5.38 -23.68 4.26
CA VAL A 73 -4.01 -23.55 4.76
C VAL A 73 -4.05 -22.92 6.15
N SER A 74 -3.28 -23.50 7.08
CA SER A 74 -3.00 -22.90 8.40
C SER A 74 -1.52 -22.58 8.47
N GLN A 75 -1.18 -21.30 8.54
CA GLN A 75 0.20 -20.84 8.62
C GLN A 75 0.55 -20.52 10.08
N GLN A 76 1.55 -21.21 10.62
CA GLN A 76 2.12 -20.93 11.94
C GLN A 76 3.31 -19.96 11.79
N ASN A 77 3.43 -19.04 12.76
CA ASN A 77 4.49 -18.03 12.77
C ASN A 77 4.62 -17.26 11.44
N PRO A 78 3.55 -16.62 10.99
CA PRO A 78 3.67 -15.80 9.80
C PRO A 78 4.71 -14.72 10.08
N TYR A 79 5.76 -14.67 9.27
CA TYR A 79 6.69 -13.56 9.27
C TYR A 79 5.89 -12.29 9.01
N LYS A 80 5.87 -11.38 9.97
CA LYS A 80 5.17 -10.11 9.86
C LYS A 80 6.20 -9.04 9.54
N VAL A 81 6.05 -8.42 8.41
CA VAL A 81 6.82 -7.24 8.03
C VAL A 81 5.98 -6.01 8.31
N GLN A 82 6.57 -5.05 8.95
CA GLN A 82 5.97 -3.72 8.93
C GLN A 82 6.01 -3.25 7.48
N ALA A 83 4.85 -3.08 6.86
CA ALA A 83 4.80 -2.47 5.55
C ALA A 83 5.62 -1.18 5.64
N ARG A 84 6.63 -1.04 4.80
CA ARG A 84 7.29 0.24 4.58
C ARG A 84 6.29 1.18 3.93
N THR A 85 5.34 1.64 4.69
CA THR A 85 4.81 2.94 4.40
C THR A 85 5.96 3.87 4.72
N SER A 86 6.64 4.36 3.69
CA SER A 86 7.43 5.56 3.83
C SER A 86 6.45 6.60 4.34
N VAL A 87 6.41 6.77 5.65
CA VAL A 87 5.44 7.64 6.30
C VAL A 87 5.67 9.08 5.85
N THR A 88 6.90 9.39 5.45
CA THR A 88 7.23 10.69 4.90
C THR A 88 7.96 10.54 3.56
N PRO A 89 7.23 10.58 2.44
CA PRO A 89 7.84 10.62 1.12
C PRO A 89 8.81 11.81 1.01
N PRO A 90 9.96 11.66 0.36
CA PRO A 90 10.96 12.74 0.27
C PRO A 90 10.46 14.01 -0.44
N LYS A 91 9.29 13.96 -1.05
CA LYS A 91 8.61 15.08 -1.71
C LYS A 91 7.21 15.33 -1.17
N SER A 92 6.97 15.02 0.12
CA SER A 92 5.67 15.26 0.74
C SER A 92 5.36 16.75 0.87
N ARG A 93 4.09 17.05 0.96
CA ARG A 93 3.57 18.40 1.17
C ARG A 93 2.60 18.42 2.36
N ILE A 94 2.45 19.59 2.95
CA ILE A 94 1.46 19.89 3.99
C ILE A 94 0.32 20.72 3.39
N GLY A 95 -0.85 20.66 4.00
CA GLY A 95 -1.99 21.44 3.55
C GLY A 95 -3.12 21.48 4.58
N PHE A 96 -4.28 21.87 4.11
CA PHE A 96 -5.48 22.03 4.89
C PHE A 96 -6.63 21.28 4.25
N ALA A 97 -7.57 20.83 5.08
CA ALA A 97 -8.81 20.28 4.58
C ALA A 97 -9.98 20.57 5.54
N THR A 98 -11.18 20.30 5.06
CA THR A 98 -12.40 20.31 5.86
C THR A 98 -13.31 19.15 5.43
N TRP A 99 -14.17 18.77 6.36
CA TRP A 99 -15.21 17.78 6.13
C TRP A 99 -16.54 18.34 6.64
N GLY A 100 -17.50 18.56 5.76
CA GLY A 100 -18.78 19.16 6.13
C GLY A 100 -18.69 20.54 6.80
N THR A 101 -17.59 21.31 6.59
CA THR A 101 -17.22 22.46 7.42
C THR A 101 -16.62 23.58 6.60
N GLN A 102 -16.97 24.80 6.94
CA GLN A 102 -16.31 26.02 6.49
C GLN A 102 -15.23 26.40 7.50
N ALA A 103 -14.02 26.68 7.05
CA ALA A 103 -12.91 27.03 7.93
C ALA A 103 -11.89 27.97 7.25
N SER A 104 -11.21 28.74 8.08
CA SER A 104 -10.17 29.70 7.68
C SER A 104 -8.82 29.29 8.24
N PHE A 105 -7.74 29.50 7.46
CA PHE A 105 -6.38 29.08 7.79
C PHE A 105 -5.39 30.18 7.47
N THR A 106 -4.42 30.43 8.36
CA THR A 106 -3.25 31.25 8.02
C THR A 106 -2.17 30.44 7.34
N HIS A 107 -1.21 31.10 6.71
CA HIS A 107 -0.09 30.42 6.07
C HIS A 107 0.77 29.68 7.10
N PRO A 108 1.20 28.43 6.84
CA PRO A 108 2.07 27.69 7.74
C PRO A 108 3.49 28.25 7.75
N GLU A 109 3.99 28.64 8.90
CA GLU A 109 5.37 29.11 9.08
C GLU A 109 6.27 27.98 9.62
N PRO A 110 7.54 27.90 9.21
CA PRO A 110 8.32 28.82 8.36
C PRO A 110 8.28 28.51 6.85
N LEU A 111 7.23 27.89 6.33
CA LEU A 111 7.19 27.53 4.91
C LEU A 111 7.21 28.78 4.00
N PRO A 112 7.84 28.70 2.80
CA PRO A 112 7.83 29.78 1.85
C PRO A 112 6.41 30.17 1.42
N LYS A 113 6.11 31.47 1.37
CA LYS A 113 4.84 32.00 0.85
C LYS A 113 4.82 31.91 -0.67
N THR A 114 4.40 30.79 -1.22
CA THR A 114 4.38 30.51 -2.67
C THR A 114 3.07 30.93 -3.38
N GLY A 115 2.30 31.84 -2.77
CA GLY A 115 0.98 32.25 -3.29
C GLY A 115 -0.18 31.37 -2.79
N MET A 116 -1.25 31.26 -3.59
CA MET A 116 -2.36 30.35 -3.27
C MET A 116 -1.90 28.90 -3.26
N PRO A 117 -2.36 28.08 -2.30
CA PRO A 117 -2.20 26.63 -2.35
C PRO A 117 -2.74 26.03 -3.64
N GLU A 118 -2.33 24.83 -3.94
CA GLU A 118 -2.97 23.99 -4.94
C GLU A 118 -4.34 23.56 -4.40
N LEU A 119 -5.41 23.90 -5.14
CA LEU A 119 -6.78 23.56 -4.77
C LEU A 119 -7.12 22.21 -5.37
N VAL A 120 -7.16 21.17 -4.54
CA VAL A 120 -7.46 19.81 -4.99
C VAL A 120 -8.97 19.62 -5.12
N THR A 121 -9.70 20.00 -4.06
CA THR A 121 -11.17 19.91 -4.00
C THR A 121 -11.74 21.06 -3.14
N GLY A 122 -13.02 21.34 -3.28
CA GLY A 122 -13.73 22.36 -2.49
C GLY A 122 -13.71 23.76 -3.08
N LYS A 123 -14.25 24.72 -2.33
CA LYS A 123 -14.36 26.16 -2.73
C LYS A 123 -13.48 26.99 -1.81
N TRP A 124 -12.35 27.42 -2.32
CA TRP A 124 -11.36 28.18 -1.55
C TRP A 124 -11.21 29.60 -2.05
N GLN A 125 -11.01 30.52 -1.14
CA GLN A 125 -10.75 31.93 -1.43
C GLN A 125 -9.62 32.47 -0.55
N LYS A 126 -8.93 33.50 -1.07
CA LYS A 126 -7.94 34.25 -0.31
C LYS A 126 -8.61 35.47 0.30
N ASN A 127 -8.37 35.69 1.59
CA ASN A 127 -8.87 36.84 2.32
C ASN A 127 -7.90 38.04 2.28
N SER A 128 -8.40 39.20 2.59
CA SER A 128 -7.58 40.45 2.62
C SER A 128 -6.44 40.44 3.62
N ASP A 129 -6.57 39.67 4.71
CA ASP A 129 -5.53 39.47 5.74
C ASP A 129 -4.47 38.43 5.34
N GLY A 130 -4.60 37.86 4.16
CA GLY A 130 -3.70 36.84 3.63
C GLY A 130 -4.02 35.41 4.04
N SER A 131 -5.01 35.19 4.90
CA SER A 131 -5.55 33.85 5.19
C SER A 131 -6.31 33.28 4.00
N ILE A 132 -6.59 31.98 4.03
CA ILE A 132 -7.44 31.31 3.06
C ILE A 132 -8.65 30.70 3.75
N SER A 133 -9.79 30.72 3.11
CA SER A 133 -11.03 30.14 3.62
C SER A 133 -11.57 29.10 2.66
N GLN A 134 -11.98 27.97 3.19
CA GLN A 134 -12.87 27.04 2.55
C GLN A 134 -14.31 27.42 2.86
N THR A 135 -15.14 27.66 1.84
CA THR A 135 -16.45 28.34 1.99
C THR A 135 -17.65 27.44 1.74
N SER A 136 -17.45 26.17 1.42
CA SER A 136 -18.54 25.18 1.25
C SER A 136 -18.58 24.21 2.43
N THR A 137 -19.70 23.54 2.59
CA THR A 137 -19.88 22.42 3.53
C THR A 137 -19.78 21.06 2.83
N ALA A 138 -19.07 20.99 1.69
CA ALA A 138 -18.80 19.73 1.04
C ALA A 138 -17.79 18.89 1.85
N GLU A 139 -17.86 17.59 1.67
CA GLU A 139 -16.89 16.67 2.25
C GLU A 139 -15.57 16.71 1.50
N GLN A 140 -14.48 16.41 2.21
CA GLN A 140 -13.14 16.23 1.66
C GLN A 140 -12.67 17.42 0.79
N CYS A 141 -12.83 18.63 1.30
CA CYS A 141 -12.28 19.83 0.65
C CYS A 141 -10.82 19.98 1.01
N VAL A 142 -9.91 19.91 0.03
CA VAL A 142 -8.46 19.84 0.23
C VAL A 142 -7.73 20.95 -0.53
N ALA A 143 -6.80 21.63 0.16
CA ALA A 143 -5.87 22.61 -0.39
C ALA A 143 -4.45 22.33 0.12
N ILE A 144 -3.47 22.26 -0.78
CA ILE A 144 -2.11 21.82 -0.48
C ILE A 144 -1.10 22.92 -0.73
N CYS A 145 -0.26 23.20 0.27
CA CYS A 145 0.84 24.16 0.12
C CYS A 145 1.80 23.67 -0.98
N ARG A 146 2.28 24.63 -1.81
CA ARG A 146 3.16 24.29 -2.94
C ARG A 146 4.57 23.91 -2.50
N ALA A 147 4.99 24.40 -1.32
CA ALA A 147 6.29 24.07 -0.75
C ALA A 147 6.34 22.59 -0.35
N GLN A 148 7.43 21.92 -0.71
CA GLN A 148 7.73 20.59 -0.21
C GLN A 148 8.30 20.67 1.19
N VAL A 149 7.99 19.67 2.01
CA VAL A 149 8.55 19.46 3.34
C VAL A 149 9.33 18.15 3.35
N GLY A 150 10.42 18.09 4.11
CA GLY A 150 11.15 16.84 4.33
C GLY A 150 10.46 15.95 5.37
N ASP A 151 11.21 14.99 5.88
CA ASP A 151 10.76 14.09 6.95
C ASP A 151 10.91 14.68 8.36
N HIS A 152 11.57 15.84 8.47
CA HIS A 152 11.75 16.57 9.73
C HIS A 152 11.35 18.03 9.54
N TYR A 153 10.19 18.41 10.05
CA TYR A 153 9.71 19.79 9.99
C TYR A 153 8.74 20.12 11.13
N THR A 154 8.62 21.42 11.39
CA THR A 154 7.58 21.98 12.26
C THR A 154 6.87 23.08 11.49
N ALA A 155 5.56 23.00 11.42
CA ALA A 155 4.71 24.04 10.83
C ALA A 155 3.81 24.65 11.91
N LYS A 156 3.74 25.98 11.93
CA LYS A 156 2.88 26.75 12.85
C LYS A 156 1.92 27.61 12.04
N PHE A 157 0.66 27.55 12.35
CA PHE A 157 -0.38 28.33 11.69
C PHE A 157 -1.59 28.45 12.61
N ARG A 158 -2.56 29.25 12.21
CA ARG A 158 -3.84 29.37 12.90
C ARG A 158 -4.95 28.82 12.03
N ALA A 159 -5.94 28.20 12.66
CA ALA A 159 -7.15 27.71 12.02
C ALA A 159 -8.38 28.13 12.82
N ARG A 160 -9.49 28.35 12.12
CA ARG A 160 -10.78 28.70 12.70
C ARG A 160 -11.90 28.00 11.95
N LYS A 161 -12.78 27.36 12.70
CA LYS A 161 -14.07 26.90 12.18
C LYS A 161 -14.99 28.10 11.97
N ASP A 162 -15.47 28.30 10.77
CA ASP A 162 -16.39 29.40 10.43
C ASP A 162 -17.87 28.95 10.44
N GLY A 163 -18.14 27.66 10.22
CA GLY A 163 -19.46 27.05 10.24
C GLY A 163 -19.43 25.57 9.84
N GLY A 164 -20.58 24.91 9.89
CA GLY A 164 -20.69 23.48 9.55
C GLY A 164 -20.56 22.55 10.76
N ASP A 165 -20.52 21.24 10.48
CA ASP A 165 -20.70 20.20 11.50
C ASP A 165 -19.39 19.80 12.22
N GLU A 166 -18.27 19.76 11.50
CA GLU A 166 -16.97 19.34 12.04
C GLU A 166 -16.03 20.53 12.33
N GLY A 167 -14.81 20.25 12.69
CA GLY A 167 -13.77 21.25 12.89
C GLY A 167 -12.95 21.50 11.62
N PHE A 168 -11.63 21.40 11.71
CA PHE A 168 -10.71 21.63 10.59
C PHE A 168 -9.61 20.58 10.57
N ILE A 169 -8.94 20.43 9.42
CA ILE A 169 -8.04 19.33 9.14
C ILE A 169 -6.68 19.85 8.71
N VAL A 170 -5.61 19.26 9.25
CA VAL A 170 -4.21 19.43 8.83
C VAL A 170 -3.84 18.25 7.94
N VAL A 171 -3.57 18.49 6.68
CA VAL A 171 -3.09 17.47 5.74
C VAL A 171 -1.57 17.39 5.81
N PHE A 172 -1.02 16.19 5.82
CA PHE A 172 0.43 15.96 5.81
C PHE A 172 0.77 14.71 4.99
N ASN A 173 2.05 14.54 4.69
CA ASN A 173 2.53 13.44 3.83
C ASN A 173 1.76 13.34 2.49
N TYR A 174 1.32 14.48 1.96
CA TYR A 174 0.58 14.51 0.71
C TYR A 174 1.51 14.26 -0.47
N THR A 175 1.24 13.22 -1.23
CA THR A 175 1.89 12.90 -2.51
C THR A 175 0.97 13.18 -3.69
N ASP A 176 -0.28 12.76 -3.59
CA ASP A 176 -1.34 12.95 -4.58
C ASP A 176 -2.73 12.87 -3.92
N ALA A 177 -3.79 13.06 -4.71
CA ALA A 177 -5.17 13.10 -4.22
C ALA A 177 -5.67 11.78 -3.60
N GLY A 178 -5.01 10.67 -3.86
CA GLY A 178 -5.34 9.35 -3.30
C GLY A 178 -4.41 8.90 -2.18
N ASN A 179 -3.31 9.64 -1.88
CA ASN A 179 -2.27 9.20 -0.96
C ASN A 179 -1.76 10.35 -0.08
N TYR A 180 -2.25 10.41 1.14
CA TYR A 180 -1.88 11.40 2.16
C TYR A 180 -2.37 10.98 3.54
N CYS A 181 -1.98 11.72 4.56
CA CYS A 181 -2.51 11.60 5.91
C CYS A 181 -3.12 12.93 6.35
N TRP A 182 -3.97 12.88 7.36
CA TRP A 182 -4.43 14.09 8.00
C TRP A 182 -4.62 13.95 9.52
N VAL A 183 -4.60 15.09 10.22
CA VAL A 183 -5.09 15.23 11.57
C VAL A 183 -6.41 15.99 11.48
N ASN A 184 -7.51 15.32 11.78
CA ASN A 184 -8.84 15.92 11.87
C ASN A 184 -9.06 16.40 13.32
N LEU A 185 -9.15 17.70 13.50
CA LEU A 185 -9.41 18.35 14.78
C LEU A 185 -10.90 18.74 14.85
N GLY A 186 -11.66 18.05 15.70
CA GLY A 186 -13.12 18.19 15.79
C GLY A 186 -13.87 17.44 14.68
N GLY A 187 -13.43 16.26 14.32
CA GLY A 187 -14.11 15.37 13.41
C GLY A 187 -15.29 14.63 14.05
N TRP A 188 -15.94 13.76 13.26
CA TRP A 188 -17.07 12.91 13.67
C TRP A 188 -18.21 13.73 14.34
N GLY A 189 -18.69 14.72 13.64
CA GLY A 189 -19.72 15.64 14.17
C GLY A 189 -19.18 16.49 15.32
N ASN A 190 -17.91 16.89 15.28
CA ASN A 190 -17.23 17.72 16.27
C ASN A 190 -17.17 17.09 17.67
N THR A 191 -16.90 15.79 17.74
CA THR A 191 -16.82 15.04 19.01
C THR A 191 -15.44 14.47 19.30
N GLN A 192 -14.59 14.34 18.27
CA GLN A 192 -13.28 13.70 18.38
C GLN A 192 -12.22 14.47 17.59
N HIS A 193 -10.97 14.28 17.98
CA HIS A 193 -9.79 14.51 17.16
C HIS A 193 -9.29 13.18 16.63
N GLY A 194 -8.77 13.11 15.40
CA GLY A 194 -8.30 11.85 14.85
C GLY A 194 -7.17 11.99 13.85
N ILE A 195 -6.32 10.96 13.79
CA ILE A 195 -5.34 10.77 12.72
C ILE A 195 -5.87 9.71 11.79
N GLU A 196 -5.94 10.02 10.49
CA GLU A 196 -6.38 9.11 9.46
C GLU A 196 -5.38 9.10 8.29
N ARG A 197 -5.32 7.97 7.60
CA ARG A 197 -4.54 7.77 6.37
C ARG A 197 -5.47 7.54 5.20
N ILE A 198 -5.17 8.18 4.11
CA ILE A 198 -5.77 7.94 2.80
C ILE A 198 -4.72 7.22 1.95
N SER A 199 -5.07 6.04 1.44
CA SER A 199 -4.21 5.21 0.61
C SER A 199 -5.00 4.62 -0.53
N GLY A 200 -4.61 4.90 -1.77
CA GLY A 200 -5.38 4.53 -2.96
C GLY A 200 -6.81 5.03 -2.96
N GLY A 201 -7.08 6.16 -2.28
CA GLY A 201 -8.42 6.72 -2.08
C GLY A 201 -9.22 6.10 -0.93
N GLY A 202 -8.79 4.98 -0.36
CA GLY A 202 -9.40 4.38 0.83
C GLY A 202 -8.94 5.08 2.10
N LYS A 203 -9.83 5.24 3.09
CA LYS A 203 -9.57 5.93 4.35
C LYS A 203 -9.49 4.94 5.52
N SER A 204 -8.44 5.03 6.34
CA SER A 204 -8.25 4.23 7.55
C SER A 204 -7.90 5.12 8.73
N GLN A 205 -8.48 4.81 9.89
CA GLN A 205 -8.25 5.52 11.14
C GLN A 205 -7.03 4.93 11.86
N ILE A 206 -6.14 5.80 12.34
CA ILE A 206 -4.92 5.43 13.08
C ILE A 206 -5.12 5.60 14.58
N GLU A 207 -5.58 6.78 15.01
CA GLU A 207 -5.79 7.12 16.41
C GLU A 207 -6.94 8.11 16.53
N THR A 208 -7.72 8.04 17.61
CA THR A 208 -8.72 9.07 17.97
C THR A 208 -8.68 9.40 19.43
N LYS A 209 -9.07 10.63 19.76
CA LYS A 209 -9.26 11.14 21.13
C LYS A 209 -10.50 12.01 21.20
N PRO A 210 -11.24 12.02 22.31
CA PRO A 210 -12.33 12.98 22.49
C PRO A 210 -11.85 14.41 22.34
N GLY A 211 -12.63 15.25 21.67
CA GLY A 211 -12.31 16.66 21.51
C GLY A 211 -13.26 17.37 20.56
N LYS A 212 -13.32 18.69 20.65
CA LYS A 212 -14.20 19.53 19.85
C LYS A 212 -13.53 20.87 19.50
N ILE A 213 -14.04 21.53 18.48
CA ILE A 213 -13.62 22.87 18.01
C ILE A 213 -14.79 23.84 18.14
N GLU A 214 -14.55 24.98 18.76
CA GLU A 214 -15.52 26.05 18.89
C GLU A 214 -15.61 26.87 17.58
N THR A 215 -16.83 27.16 17.14
CA THR A 215 -17.05 28.01 15.97
C THR A 215 -16.68 29.47 16.27
N GLY A 216 -16.01 30.12 15.32
CA GLY A 216 -15.61 31.51 15.39
C GLY A 216 -14.29 31.80 16.17
N ARG A 217 -13.74 30.78 16.85
CA ARG A 217 -12.48 30.92 17.60
C ARG A 217 -11.28 30.54 16.74
N TRP A 218 -10.23 31.35 16.77
CA TRP A 218 -8.92 31.03 16.22
C TRP A 218 -8.13 30.16 17.20
N TYR A 219 -7.56 29.07 16.68
CA TYR A 219 -6.67 28.17 17.40
C TYR A 219 -5.27 28.27 16.82
N ASP A 220 -4.27 28.25 17.69
CA ASP A 220 -2.87 28.08 17.29
C ASP A 220 -2.55 26.64 17.10
N ILE A 221 -2.11 26.25 15.89
CA ILE A 221 -1.74 24.89 15.55
C ILE A 221 -0.22 24.81 15.45
N THR A 222 0.38 23.89 16.16
CA THR A 222 1.76 23.46 15.93
C THR A 222 1.73 22.01 15.49
N PHE A 223 2.24 21.75 14.31
CA PHE A 223 2.33 20.43 13.71
C PHE A 223 3.79 20.07 13.45
N GLN A 224 4.26 18.94 13.97
CA GLN A 224 5.64 18.50 13.87
C GLN A 224 5.72 17.06 13.35
N MET A 225 6.60 16.85 12.37
CA MET A 225 7.07 15.54 11.95
C MET A 225 8.56 15.41 12.26
N ALA A 226 8.95 14.26 12.81
CA ALA A 226 10.34 13.88 13.05
C ALA A 226 10.51 12.40 12.64
N GLY A 227 10.84 12.15 11.37
CA GLY A 227 10.73 10.84 10.76
C GLY A 227 9.29 10.33 10.83
N ASP A 228 9.07 9.21 11.52
CA ASP A 228 7.75 8.62 11.71
C ASP A 228 6.99 9.18 12.92
N SER A 229 7.61 10.05 13.72
CA SER A 229 6.97 10.63 14.89
C SER A 229 6.20 11.90 14.53
N LEU A 230 4.90 11.89 14.88
CA LEU A 230 3.98 13.01 14.71
C LEU A 230 3.63 13.61 16.06
N ARG A 231 3.75 14.94 16.17
CA ARG A 231 3.19 15.72 17.28
C ARG A 231 2.29 16.81 16.74
N CYS A 232 1.13 16.96 17.36
CA CYS A 232 0.18 18.03 17.03
C CYS A 232 -0.33 18.70 18.29
N TRP A 233 -0.15 20.02 18.36
CA TRP A 233 -0.68 20.84 19.43
C TRP A 233 -1.83 21.70 18.92
N LEU A 234 -2.86 21.81 19.73
CA LEU A 234 -3.98 22.74 19.60
C LEU A 234 -3.85 23.76 20.73
N ASP A 235 -3.54 24.98 20.39
CA ASP A 235 -3.08 26.03 21.35
C ASP A 235 -1.84 25.49 22.12
N LYS A 236 -1.97 25.29 23.42
CA LYS A 236 -0.89 24.78 24.29
C LYS A 236 -1.02 23.30 24.61
N GLU A 237 -2.12 22.67 24.20
CA GLU A 237 -2.41 21.27 24.49
C GLU A 237 -1.77 20.36 23.45
N LEU A 238 -1.01 19.38 23.89
CA LEU A 238 -0.48 18.31 23.05
C LEU A 238 -1.60 17.27 22.77
N VAL A 239 -2.27 17.41 21.64
CA VAL A 239 -3.38 16.52 21.26
C VAL A 239 -2.85 15.16 20.82
N PHE A 240 -1.82 15.12 19.98
CA PHE A 240 -1.22 13.87 19.51
C PHE A 240 0.30 13.86 19.73
N ASP A 241 0.82 12.73 20.23
CA ASP A 241 2.24 12.35 20.23
C ASP A 241 2.28 10.88 19.80
N THR A 242 2.40 10.64 18.51
CA THR A 242 2.12 9.34 17.90
C THR A 242 3.24 8.96 16.93
N VAL A 243 3.67 7.72 17.00
CA VAL A 243 4.54 7.15 15.96
C VAL A 243 3.64 6.56 14.88
N MET A 244 3.76 7.12 13.67
CA MET A 244 3.05 6.63 12.50
C MET A 244 3.60 5.26 12.13
N LYS A 245 2.86 4.20 12.48
CA LYS A 245 3.25 2.83 12.12
C LYS A 245 2.66 2.47 10.77
N GLY A 246 3.45 1.82 9.94
CA GLY A 246 2.93 1.13 8.75
C GLY A 246 2.04 -0.06 9.16
N ASP A 247 1.17 -0.49 8.28
CA ASP A 247 0.42 -1.71 8.47
C ASP A 247 1.38 -2.89 8.63
N VAL A 248 1.06 -3.81 9.54
CA VAL A 248 1.82 -5.04 9.68
C VAL A 248 1.22 -6.05 8.71
N LEU A 249 1.93 -6.31 7.63
CA LEU A 249 1.54 -7.28 6.62
C LEU A 249 2.30 -8.60 6.81
N PRO A 250 1.72 -9.74 6.40
CA PRO A 250 2.50 -10.96 6.26
C PRO A 250 3.65 -10.74 5.27
N GLY A 251 4.84 -11.21 5.59
CA GLY A 251 5.95 -11.25 4.64
C GLY A 251 5.94 -12.50 3.76
N ILE A 252 5.22 -13.53 4.25
CA ILE A 252 4.99 -14.80 3.55
C ILE A 252 3.49 -14.99 3.38
N PHE A 253 3.07 -15.29 2.16
CA PHE A 253 1.69 -15.60 1.80
C PHE A 253 1.62 -17.03 1.29
N SER A 254 0.55 -17.76 1.60
CA SER A 254 0.37 -19.13 1.15
C SER A 254 -1.08 -19.43 0.79
N SER A 255 -1.28 -20.24 -0.25
CA SER A 255 -2.56 -20.85 -0.62
C SER A 255 -2.34 -22.29 -1.07
N ALA A 256 -3.39 -23.08 -1.09
CA ALA A 256 -3.32 -24.44 -1.63
C ALA A 256 -4.61 -24.82 -2.35
N THR A 257 -4.46 -25.63 -3.37
CA THR A 257 -5.56 -26.27 -4.11
C THR A 257 -5.24 -27.74 -4.35
N ILE A 258 -6.26 -28.56 -4.51
CA ILE A 258 -6.13 -29.96 -4.93
C ILE A 258 -6.66 -30.12 -6.35
N ASP A 259 -5.91 -30.79 -7.20
CA ASP A 259 -6.34 -31.26 -8.52
C ASP A 259 -6.75 -32.74 -8.36
N GLU A 260 -8.01 -32.97 -7.99
CA GLU A 260 -8.53 -34.31 -7.69
C GLU A 260 -8.34 -35.29 -8.85
N PRO A 261 -8.63 -34.94 -10.12
CA PRO A 261 -8.42 -35.82 -11.25
C PRO A 261 -6.96 -36.29 -11.41
N LYS A 262 -6.00 -35.50 -10.98
CA LYS A 262 -4.57 -35.82 -11.09
C LYS A 262 -3.98 -36.38 -9.79
N GLY A 263 -4.72 -36.34 -8.67
CA GLY A 263 -4.20 -36.72 -7.36
C GLY A 263 -3.04 -35.81 -6.93
N GLU A 264 -3.12 -34.50 -7.21
CA GLU A 264 -2.07 -33.56 -6.94
C GLU A 264 -2.53 -32.46 -5.96
N LEU A 265 -1.75 -32.23 -4.92
CA LEU A 265 -1.86 -31.04 -4.06
C LEU A 265 -0.90 -29.99 -4.60
N ILE A 266 -1.42 -28.77 -4.82
CA ILE A 266 -0.67 -27.63 -5.33
C ILE A 266 -0.60 -26.57 -4.25
N VAL A 267 0.59 -26.30 -3.73
CA VAL A 267 0.83 -25.27 -2.70
C VAL A 267 1.58 -24.13 -3.34
N LYS A 268 1.08 -22.91 -3.13
CA LYS A 268 1.71 -21.68 -3.61
C LYS A 268 2.19 -20.89 -2.39
N VAL A 269 3.43 -20.44 -2.44
CA VAL A 269 4.04 -19.62 -1.38
C VAL A 269 4.75 -18.44 -2.01
N VAL A 270 4.46 -17.24 -1.51
CA VAL A 270 5.12 -16.01 -1.92
C VAL A 270 5.91 -15.45 -0.75
N ASN A 271 7.21 -15.27 -0.94
CA ASN A 271 8.08 -14.54 -0.04
C ASN A 271 8.32 -13.12 -0.59
N THR A 272 7.77 -12.11 0.06
CA THR A 272 7.91 -10.71 -0.36
C THR A 272 9.10 -10.00 0.29
N GLN A 273 9.91 -10.72 1.08
CA GLN A 273 10.98 -10.15 1.89
C GLN A 273 12.33 -10.17 1.18
N ALA A 274 13.24 -9.32 1.64
CA ALA A 274 14.65 -9.31 1.22
C ALA A 274 15.47 -10.48 1.80
N GLU A 275 14.86 -11.31 2.64
CA GLU A 275 15.53 -12.40 3.35
C GLU A 275 14.95 -13.73 2.94
N ALA A 276 15.84 -14.70 2.74
CA ALA A 276 15.43 -16.09 2.52
C ALA A 276 14.94 -16.71 3.82
N THR A 277 14.00 -17.63 3.72
CA THR A 277 13.53 -18.43 4.87
C THR A 277 13.22 -19.84 4.42
N THR A 278 12.95 -20.74 5.36
CA THR A 278 12.53 -22.11 5.06
C THR A 278 11.12 -22.34 5.58
N ALA A 279 10.28 -22.93 4.75
CA ALA A 279 8.96 -23.39 5.13
C ALA A 279 8.93 -24.91 5.25
N GLN A 280 8.27 -25.42 6.29
CA GLN A 280 7.93 -26.83 6.40
C GLN A 280 6.43 -27.00 6.11
N LEU A 281 6.11 -27.67 5.03
CA LEU A 281 4.74 -28.06 4.68
C LEU A 281 4.41 -29.36 5.40
N ASN A 282 3.44 -29.30 6.32
CA ASN A 282 2.90 -30.49 7.01
C ASN A 282 1.57 -30.82 6.35
N ILE A 283 1.49 -31.98 5.70
CA ILE A 283 0.36 -32.36 4.87
C ILE A 283 -0.44 -33.44 5.58
N SER A 284 -1.69 -33.15 5.85
CA SER A 284 -2.62 -34.10 6.47
C SER A 284 -3.57 -34.67 5.42
N HIS A 285 -4.01 -35.91 5.62
CA HIS A 285 -4.97 -36.61 4.77
C HIS A 285 -4.54 -36.80 3.30
N PHE A 286 -3.22 -36.81 3.07
CA PHE A 286 -2.63 -36.99 1.75
C PHE A 286 -1.28 -37.70 1.90
N THR A 287 -1.03 -38.73 1.11
CA THR A 287 0.24 -39.48 1.15
C THR A 287 1.22 -38.85 0.18
N VAL A 288 2.31 -38.34 0.67
CA VAL A 288 3.32 -37.67 -0.17
C VAL A 288 4.32 -38.69 -0.70
N LYS A 289 4.38 -38.85 -2.02
CA LYS A 289 5.39 -39.68 -2.69
C LYS A 289 6.42 -38.86 -3.47
N GLN A 290 5.97 -37.80 -4.11
CA GLN A 290 6.81 -36.93 -4.92
C GLN A 290 6.43 -35.46 -4.69
N ALA A 291 7.42 -34.58 -4.74
CA ALA A 291 7.21 -33.15 -4.70
C ALA A 291 8.12 -32.44 -5.69
N HIS A 292 7.54 -31.60 -6.53
CA HIS A 292 8.22 -30.81 -7.54
C HIS A 292 7.99 -29.32 -7.29
N LEU A 293 9.06 -28.51 -7.34
CA LEU A 293 9.04 -27.08 -7.10
C LEU A 293 9.30 -26.32 -8.40
N ILE A 294 8.43 -25.35 -8.66
CA ILE A 294 8.61 -24.33 -9.69
C ILE A 294 8.84 -23.02 -8.96
N ARG A 295 9.91 -22.34 -9.26
CA ARG A 295 10.33 -21.13 -8.54
C ARG A 295 10.60 -19.99 -9.49
N LEU A 296 10.07 -18.81 -9.15
CA LEU A 296 10.43 -17.53 -9.73
C LEU A 296 11.02 -16.67 -8.61
N SER A 297 12.25 -16.20 -8.73
CA SER A 297 12.90 -15.41 -7.67
C SER A 297 13.83 -14.35 -8.24
N ALA A 298 14.12 -13.34 -7.42
CA ALA A 298 15.07 -12.28 -7.72
C ALA A 298 15.96 -11.99 -6.49
N ASN A 299 17.10 -11.36 -6.70
CA ASN A 299 17.99 -10.95 -5.61
C ASN A 299 17.50 -9.64 -4.96
N ASP A 300 16.84 -8.80 -5.73
CA ASP A 300 16.26 -7.53 -5.28
C ASP A 300 14.82 -7.39 -5.79
N GLY A 301 13.97 -6.79 -4.98
CA GLY A 301 12.57 -6.52 -5.35
C GLY A 301 12.42 -5.58 -6.55
N MET A 302 13.44 -4.79 -6.87
CA MET A 302 13.48 -3.91 -8.04
C MET A 302 14.06 -4.57 -9.29
N ASP A 303 14.58 -5.80 -9.18
CA ASP A 303 15.07 -6.54 -10.35
C ASP A 303 13.96 -6.73 -11.39
N GLU A 304 14.34 -6.59 -12.65
CA GLU A 304 13.48 -6.79 -13.82
C GLU A 304 14.23 -7.48 -14.97
N ASN A 305 13.46 -7.97 -15.93
CA ASN A 305 14.00 -8.40 -17.21
C ASN A 305 14.17 -7.17 -18.13
N THR A 306 15.16 -7.23 -18.99
CA THR A 306 15.41 -6.23 -20.02
C THR A 306 15.50 -6.90 -21.39
N LEU A 307 15.36 -6.15 -22.49
CA LEU A 307 15.55 -6.68 -23.84
C LEU A 307 16.97 -7.22 -24.07
N GLN A 308 17.95 -6.79 -23.26
CA GLN A 308 19.33 -7.30 -23.28
C GLN A 308 19.51 -8.55 -22.41
N GLN A 309 18.74 -8.65 -21.33
CA GLN A 309 18.74 -9.76 -20.38
C GLN A 309 17.30 -10.26 -20.17
N PRO A 310 16.69 -10.90 -21.17
CA PRO A 310 15.26 -11.24 -21.17
C PRO A 310 14.89 -12.36 -20.19
N THR A 311 15.87 -13.06 -19.65
CA THR A 311 15.73 -14.21 -18.72
C THR A 311 16.49 -14.00 -17.42
N ASN A 312 16.75 -12.74 -17.02
CA ASN A 312 17.35 -12.44 -15.72
C ASN A 312 16.51 -13.02 -14.58
N ILE A 313 15.19 -12.91 -14.71
CA ILE A 313 14.19 -13.54 -13.84
C ILE A 313 13.39 -14.51 -14.70
N TYR A 314 13.52 -15.78 -14.40
CA TYR A 314 12.93 -16.86 -15.19
C TYR A 314 12.55 -18.03 -14.27
N PRO A 315 11.45 -18.75 -14.53
CA PRO A 315 11.06 -19.91 -13.72
C PRO A 315 12.11 -21.02 -13.75
N THR A 316 12.48 -21.52 -12.57
CA THR A 316 13.37 -22.69 -12.39
C THR A 316 12.59 -23.86 -11.82
N HIS A 317 13.06 -25.09 -12.07
CA HIS A 317 12.41 -26.33 -11.66
C HIS A 317 13.35 -27.14 -10.78
N HIS A 318 12.83 -27.70 -9.69
CA HIS A 318 13.61 -28.47 -8.72
C HIS A 318 12.77 -29.65 -8.21
N GLU A 319 13.41 -30.78 -7.98
CA GLU A 319 12.83 -31.89 -7.24
C GLU A 319 13.03 -31.69 -5.74
N LEU A 320 12.01 -31.97 -4.96
CA LEU A 320 12.06 -31.93 -3.50
C LEU A 320 12.02 -33.36 -2.96
N SER A 321 12.65 -33.58 -1.80
CA SER A 321 12.71 -34.89 -1.14
C SER A 321 11.77 -34.89 0.07
N PRO A 322 10.55 -35.43 -0.05
CA PRO A 322 9.62 -35.53 1.06
C PRO A 322 10.16 -36.49 2.15
N ILE A 323 9.85 -36.19 3.42
CA ILE A 323 10.09 -37.09 4.57
C ILE A 323 8.74 -37.38 5.22
N GLY A 324 8.18 -38.54 4.92
CA GLY A 324 6.79 -38.84 5.25
C GLY A 324 5.84 -37.81 4.64
N ASN A 325 4.94 -37.26 5.42
CA ASN A 325 4.01 -36.21 4.95
C ASN A 325 4.53 -34.80 5.18
N LYS A 326 5.85 -34.61 5.16
CA LYS A 326 6.50 -33.31 5.31
C LYS A 326 7.34 -32.99 4.08
N VAL A 327 7.20 -31.75 3.61
CA VAL A 327 8.04 -31.21 2.52
C VAL A 327 8.70 -29.93 3.04
N GLU A 328 10.03 -29.91 3.04
CA GLU A 328 10.80 -28.73 3.35
C GLU A 328 11.08 -27.94 2.08
N VAL A 329 10.85 -26.64 2.11
CA VAL A 329 11.03 -25.75 0.97
C VAL A 329 11.78 -24.52 1.38
N GLU A 330 12.92 -24.28 0.77
CA GLU A 330 13.60 -22.99 0.84
C GLU A 330 12.79 -21.96 0.04
N LEU A 331 12.55 -20.82 0.66
CA LEU A 331 11.87 -19.67 0.08
C LEU A 331 12.89 -18.51 -0.04
N PRO A 332 13.56 -18.34 -1.17
CA PRO A 332 14.49 -17.25 -1.39
C PRO A 332 13.85 -15.88 -1.17
N ALA A 333 14.67 -14.85 -0.99
CA ALA A 333 14.19 -13.48 -1.07
C ALA A 333 13.37 -13.26 -2.35
N TYR A 334 12.35 -12.42 -2.27
CA TYR A 334 11.54 -12.01 -3.41
C TYR A 334 11.16 -13.15 -4.36
N SER A 335 10.45 -14.16 -3.85
CA SER A 335 10.15 -15.38 -4.61
C SER A 335 8.68 -15.77 -4.60
N LEU A 336 8.25 -16.36 -5.74
CA LEU A 336 7.06 -17.20 -5.87
C LEU A 336 7.52 -18.66 -5.98
N SER A 337 7.02 -19.53 -5.11
CA SER A 337 7.28 -20.97 -5.10
C SER A 337 5.94 -21.71 -5.29
N ILE A 338 5.87 -22.52 -6.31
CA ILE A 338 4.72 -23.39 -6.60
C ILE A 338 5.18 -24.84 -6.40
N ILE A 339 4.63 -25.51 -5.41
CA ILE A 339 4.98 -26.87 -5.03
C ILE A 339 3.86 -27.80 -5.46
N ARG A 340 4.16 -28.73 -6.37
CA ARG A 340 3.25 -29.79 -6.81
C ARG A 340 3.61 -31.08 -6.10
N ILE A 341 2.66 -31.64 -5.40
CA ILE A 341 2.84 -32.80 -4.53
C ILE A 341 1.90 -33.90 -5.04
N LYS A 342 2.46 -35.10 -5.29
CA LYS A 342 1.72 -36.29 -5.77
C LYS A 342 1.66 -37.36 -4.70
N GLU A 343 0.52 -38.08 -4.72
CA GLU A 343 0.38 -39.35 -4.01
C GLU A 343 1.18 -40.47 -4.66
#